data_9ef1ab1c10ea4181dc728ffdbd97a98c
#
_entry.id   9ef1ab1c10ea4181dc728ffdbd97a98c
#
_cell.length_a   1.000
_cell.length_b   1.000
_cell.length_c   1.000
_cell.angle_alpha   90.00
_cell.angle_beta   90.00
_cell.angle_gamma   90.00
#
_symmetry.space_group_name_H-M   'P 1'
#
loop_
_entity.id
_entity.type
_entity.pdbx_description
1 polymer ?
#
loop_
_entity_poly.entity_id
_entity_poly.type
_entity_poly.pdbx_seq_one_letter_code
_entity_poly.pdbx_strand_id
1 'polypeptide(L)'
;MQTALASTGLPLASNAALLRGIPAVRKTAETPAIGATRVLAKDEQIFAEGDRAAFFYKVVSGAVRTSKLLSDGRRQIDAFHLPGDIFGIESGEEHRFTAEALGTAIVVIYRRCSLETLATSDADFSRQIVAAMMRSLERAQDHMLLLGRKSAMEKIATFLLDMADRVAEDDHMDLPMSRTDIADHLGLTIETVSRSLTQLERQGIIELPAHRRTIMLRNKAALRHLDA
;
A
#
# COMPACT_ATOMS: atom_id res chain seq x y z
N MET A 1 8.22 -80.23 -24.56
CA MET A 1 8.11 -79.17 -25.58
C MET A 1 7.21 -78.10 -25.01
N GLN A 2 7.83 -77.07 -24.53
CA GLN A 2 7.19 -75.93 -23.90
C GLN A 2 7.08 -74.82 -24.89
N THR A 3 5.90 -74.20 -25.02
CA THR A 3 5.68 -72.99 -25.78
C THR A 3 5.16 -71.95 -24.82
N ALA A 4 5.98 -70.94 -24.59
CA ALA A 4 5.68 -69.79 -23.74
C ALA A 4 4.80 -68.79 -24.49
N LEU A 5 3.70 -68.34 -23.86
CA LEU A 5 2.87 -67.25 -24.31
C LEU A 5 3.38 -65.94 -23.67
N ALA A 6 3.86 -65.04 -24.50
CA ALA A 6 4.29 -63.70 -24.08
C ALA A 6 3.08 -62.78 -23.87
N SER A 7 2.94 -62.27 -22.66
CA SER A 7 1.97 -61.24 -22.27
C SER A 7 2.55 -59.85 -22.57
N THR A 8 1.94 -59.14 -23.51
CA THR A 8 2.27 -57.75 -23.86
C THR A 8 1.53 -56.81 -22.93
N GLY A 9 2.22 -56.33 -21.86
CA GLY A 9 1.71 -55.25 -21.02
C GLY A 9 2.05 -53.91 -21.63
N LEU A 10 1.02 -53.12 -21.93
CA LEU A 10 1.16 -51.69 -22.28
C LEU A 10 1.55 -50.87 -21.03
N PRO A 11 2.50 -49.96 -21.13
CA PRO A 11 2.83 -49.07 -20.00
C PRO A 11 1.79 -47.96 -19.88
N LEU A 12 1.20 -47.85 -18.69
CA LEU A 12 0.41 -46.70 -18.27
C LEU A 12 1.34 -45.46 -18.21
N ALA A 13 1.11 -44.54 -19.14
CA ALA A 13 1.79 -43.25 -19.14
C ALA A 13 1.41 -42.46 -17.88
N SER A 14 2.38 -42.28 -17.01
CA SER A 14 2.30 -41.43 -15.83
C SER A 14 2.17 -39.96 -16.24
N ASN A 15 1.07 -39.33 -15.86
CA ASN A 15 0.76 -37.91 -16.08
C ASN A 15 1.60 -36.97 -15.18
N ALA A 16 2.90 -37.26 -15.00
CA ALA A 16 3.82 -36.46 -14.16
C ALA A 16 4.57 -35.35 -14.93
N ALA A 17 4.18 -35.04 -16.17
CA ALA A 17 4.91 -34.13 -17.04
C ALA A 17 4.31 -32.71 -17.14
N LEU A 18 3.25 -32.35 -16.40
CA LEU A 18 2.56 -31.06 -16.50
C LEU A 18 2.83 -30.08 -15.33
N LEU A 19 3.78 -30.38 -14.46
CA LEU A 19 4.18 -29.46 -13.36
C LEU A 19 5.63 -28.94 -13.49
N ARG A 20 6.14 -28.85 -14.71
CA ARG A 20 7.42 -28.18 -14.97
C ARG A 20 7.14 -26.79 -15.52
N GLY A 21 7.23 -25.77 -14.63
CA GLY A 21 7.22 -24.39 -15.11
C GLY A 21 6.82 -23.30 -14.13
N ILE A 22 6.72 -23.57 -12.82
CA ILE A 22 6.69 -22.48 -11.84
C ILE A 22 8.14 -22.32 -11.39
N PRO A 23 8.85 -21.21 -11.78
CA PRO A 23 10.14 -20.93 -11.19
C PRO A 23 9.89 -20.69 -9.70
N ALA A 24 10.39 -21.60 -8.86
CA ALA A 24 10.53 -21.35 -7.44
C ALA A 24 11.27 -20.02 -7.30
N VAL A 25 10.58 -19.00 -6.77
CA VAL A 25 11.20 -17.75 -6.37
C VAL A 25 12.23 -18.13 -5.30
N ARG A 26 13.48 -18.31 -5.75
CA ARG A 26 14.62 -18.39 -4.86
C ARG A 26 14.62 -17.07 -4.08
N LYS A 27 14.27 -17.12 -2.81
CA LYS A 27 14.69 -16.15 -1.81
C LYS A 27 16.22 -16.22 -1.72
N THR A 28 16.92 -15.67 -2.69
CA THR A 28 18.29 -15.26 -2.50
C THR A 28 18.20 -14.03 -1.62
N ALA A 29 18.54 -14.20 -0.35
CA ALA A 29 18.78 -13.10 0.58
C ALA A 29 20.04 -12.34 0.15
N GLU A 30 20.04 -11.76 -1.04
CA GLU A 30 20.99 -10.73 -1.42
C GLU A 30 20.61 -9.49 -0.62
N THR A 31 21.46 -9.16 0.33
CA THR A 31 21.35 -7.93 1.10
C THR A 31 21.36 -6.76 0.13
N PRO A 32 20.26 -6.02 -0.09
CA PRO A 32 20.21 -4.97 -1.09
C PRO A 32 21.28 -3.92 -0.80
N ALA A 33 21.98 -3.46 -1.84
CA ALA A 33 22.86 -2.32 -1.73
C ALA A 33 22.06 -1.07 -1.33
N ILE A 34 22.71 -0.07 -0.73
CA ILE A 34 22.08 1.23 -0.44
C ILE A 34 21.50 1.78 -1.74
N GLY A 35 20.18 2.06 -1.76
CA GLY A 35 19.49 2.57 -2.93
C GLY A 35 19.13 1.54 -4.00
N ALA A 36 19.07 0.24 -3.67
CA ALA A 36 18.59 -0.78 -4.61
C ALA A 36 17.09 -0.59 -4.93
N THR A 37 16.78 -0.62 -6.23
CA THR A 37 15.39 -0.52 -6.68
C THR A 37 14.73 -1.90 -6.71
N ARG A 38 13.47 -1.99 -6.21
CA ARG A 38 12.64 -3.19 -6.30
C ARG A 38 11.33 -2.85 -6.98
N VAL A 39 10.95 -3.66 -7.98
CA VAL A 39 9.63 -3.63 -8.61
C VAL A 39 8.74 -4.62 -7.87
N LEU A 40 7.54 -4.19 -7.56
CA LEU A 40 6.55 -4.93 -6.78
C LEU A 40 5.30 -5.16 -7.63
N ALA A 41 4.75 -6.36 -7.54
CA ALA A 41 3.44 -6.66 -8.08
C ALA A 41 2.33 -6.20 -7.11
N LYS A 42 1.08 -6.16 -7.60
CA LYS A 42 -0.07 -5.89 -6.74
C LYS A 42 -0.16 -6.91 -5.59
N ASP A 43 -0.46 -6.41 -4.40
CA ASP A 43 -0.57 -7.16 -3.14
C ASP A 43 0.74 -7.90 -2.73
N GLU A 44 1.87 -7.55 -3.37
CA GLU A 44 3.17 -8.06 -2.96
C GLU A 44 3.61 -7.40 -1.65
N GLN A 45 3.97 -8.26 -0.68
CA GLN A 45 4.44 -7.84 0.63
C GLN A 45 5.90 -7.38 0.55
N ILE A 46 6.18 -6.23 1.16
CA ILE A 46 7.52 -5.65 1.27
C ILE A 46 8.19 -6.16 2.54
N PHE A 47 7.48 -6.07 3.66
CA PHE A 47 7.81 -6.63 4.97
C PHE A 47 6.52 -6.90 5.76
N ALA A 48 6.59 -7.81 6.72
CA ALA A 48 5.50 -8.09 7.66
C ALA A 48 5.71 -7.39 9.01
N GLU A 49 4.62 -7.24 9.77
CA GLU A 49 4.68 -6.94 11.20
C GLU A 49 5.56 -7.98 11.92
N GLY A 50 6.48 -7.53 12.77
CA GLY A 50 7.44 -8.38 13.49
C GLY A 50 8.71 -8.72 12.72
N ASP A 51 8.78 -8.44 11.41
CA ASP A 51 10.02 -8.60 10.65
C ASP A 51 11.08 -7.61 11.15
N ARG A 52 12.36 -7.99 11.07
CA ARG A 52 13.46 -7.12 11.46
C ARG A 52 13.50 -5.86 10.60
N ALA A 53 13.44 -4.68 11.23
CA ALA A 53 13.49 -3.38 10.59
C ALA A 53 14.91 -2.98 10.16
N ALA A 54 15.52 -3.81 9.29
CA ALA A 54 16.87 -3.58 8.79
C ALA A 54 16.92 -2.56 7.64
N PHE A 55 15.76 -2.24 7.05
CA PHE A 55 15.62 -1.38 5.88
C PHE A 55 14.49 -0.38 6.06
N PHE A 56 14.58 0.72 5.32
CA PHE A 56 13.47 1.65 5.07
C PHE A 56 13.38 1.91 3.56
N TYR A 57 12.27 2.49 3.12
CA TYR A 57 11.90 2.47 1.72
C TYR A 57 11.41 3.84 1.28
N LYS A 58 11.67 4.20 0.01
CA LYS A 58 11.08 5.38 -0.65
C LYS A 58 10.27 4.91 -1.85
N VAL A 59 9.03 5.35 -1.96
CA VAL A 59 8.19 5.10 -3.15
C VAL A 59 8.68 5.95 -4.30
N VAL A 60 8.93 5.31 -5.46
CA VAL A 60 9.29 5.98 -6.73
C VAL A 60 8.06 6.12 -7.61
N SER A 61 7.28 5.04 -7.73
CA SER A 61 6.03 5.01 -8.49
C SER A 61 5.06 4.00 -7.91
N GLY A 62 3.77 4.13 -8.24
CA GLY A 62 2.72 3.32 -7.66
C GLY A 62 2.38 3.75 -6.23
N ALA A 63 1.82 2.85 -5.43
CA ALA A 63 1.43 3.12 -4.05
C ALA A 63 1.61 1.89 -3.16
N VAL A 64 1.88 2.13 -1.89
CA VAL A 64 2.07 1.12 -0.84
C VAL A 64 1.12 1.45 0.31
N ARG A 65 0.53 0.44 0.95
CA ARG A 65 -0.20 0.60 2.22
C ARG A 65 0.61 0.00 3.36
N THR A 66 0.55 0.63 4.53
CA THR A 66 0.94 0.01 5.81
C THR A 66 -0.30 -0.31 6.60
N SER A 67 -0.38 -1.53 7.13
CA SER A 67 -1.57 -2.00 7.84
C SER A 67 -1.21 -2.93 9.00
N LYS A 68 -2.15 -3.04 9.93
CA LYS A 68 -2.09 -3.98 11.05
C LYS A 68 -3.36 -4.82 11.09
N LEU A 69 -3.19 -6.12 11.28
CA LEU A 69 -4.29 -7.02 11.54
C LEU A 69 -4.57 -7.03 13.05
N LEU A 70 -5.80 -6.68 13.42
CA LEU A 70 -6.24 -6.68 14.80
C LEU A 70 -6.58 -8.11 15.27
N SER A 71 -6.61 -8.33 16.58
CA SER A 71 -6.90 -9.65 17.17
C SER A 71 -8.28 -10.21 16.83
N ASP A 72 -9.22 -9.36 16.45
CA ASP A 72 -10.56 -9.73 16.01
C ASP A 72 -10.68 -9.98 14.50
N GLY A 73 -9.56 -9.96 13.78
CA GLY A 73 -9.49 -10.20 12.34
C GLY A 73 -9.74 -8.96 11.47
N ARG A 74 -10.10 -7.79 12.05
CA ARG A 74 -10.20 -6.56 11.28
C ARG A 74 -8.81 -6.05 10.90
N ARG A 75 -8.68 -5.50 9.70
CA ARG A 75 -7.49 -4.80 9.26
C ARG A 75 -7.65 -3.30 9.49
N GLN A 76 -6.65 -2.67 10.08
CA GLN A 76 -6.52 -1.21 10.13
C GLN A 76 -5.40 -0.79 9.20
N ILE A 77 -5.68 0.05 8.22
CA ILE A 77 -4.66 0.69 7.41
C ILE A 77 -4.23 1.97 8.13
N ASP A 78 -2.94 2.02 8.45
CA ASP A 78 -2.29 3.16 9.08
C ASP A 78 -2.09 4.29 8.05
N ALA A 79 -1.44 3.98 6.93
CA ALA A 79 -1.12 4.99 5.92
C ALA A 79 -1.10 4.43 4.50
N PHE A 80 -1.30 5.34 3.53
CA PHE A 80 -1.00 5.16 2.11
C PHE A 80 0.24 5.96 1.75
N HIS A 81 1.26 5.26 1.25
CA HIS A 81 2.52 5.86 0.82
C HIS A 81 2.51 6.00 -0.71
N LEU A 82 2.70 7.23 -1.17
CA LEU A 82 2.65 7.65 -2.57
C LEU A 82 4.05 8.05 -3.06
N PRO A 83 4.25 8.30 -4.37
CA PRO A 83 5.57 8.69 -4.89
C PRO A 83 6.20 9.85 -4.11
N GLY A 84 7.44 9.65 -3.66
CA GLY A 84 8.19 10.58 -2.82
C GLY A 84 8.10 10.30 -1.31
N ASP A 85 7.12 9.52 -0.86
CA ASP A 85 7.02 9.15 0.55
C ASP A 85 8.11 8.15 0.96
N ILE A 86 8.56 8.29 2.21
CA ILE A 86 9.50 7.39 2.88
C ILE A 86 8.74 6.67 4.00
N PHE A 87 8.92 5.34 4.11
CA PHE A 87 8.24 4.51 5.08
C PHE A 87 9.14 3.38 5.61
N GLY A 88 8.69 2.70 6.66
CA GLY A 88 9.44 1.61 7.30
C GLY A 88 10.60 2.10 8.17
N ILE A 89 10.62 3.40 8.56
CA ILE A 89 11.54 3.91 9.57
C ILE A 89 10.94 3.59 10.93
N GLU A 90 11.61 2.72 11.67
CA GLU A 90 11.17 2.29 13.00
C GLU A 90 12.13 2.77 14.08
N SER A 91 11.61 3.05 15.28
CA SER A 91 12.45 3.32 16.46
C SER A 91 12.99 2.01 17.09
N GLY A 92 12.22 0.92 16.97
CA GLY A 92 12.56 -0.41 17.44
C GLY A 92 13.32 -1.26 16.44
N GLU A 93 13.52 -2.54 16.76
CA GLU A 93 14.23 -3.49 15.88
C GLU A 93 13.30 -4.21 14.90
N GLU A 94 11.98 -4.12 15.07
CA GLU A 94 10.98 -4.81 14.28
C GLU A 94 9.99 -3.82 13.66
N HIS A 95 9.45 -4.19 12.52
CA HIS A 95 8.37 -3.43 11.87
C HIS A 95 7.06 -3.57 12.66
N ARG A 96 6.39 -2.45 12.93
CA ARG A 96 5.13 -2.39 13.68
C ARG A 96 3.90 -2.65 12.83
N PHE A 97 4.03 -2.58 11.52
CA PHE A 97 2.98 -2.76 10.51
C PHE A 97 3.47 -3.70 9.41
N THR A 98 2.55 -4.28 8.67
CA THR A 98 2.83 -4.95 7.39
C THR A 98 2.73 -3.94 6.25
N ALA A 99 3.67 -3.96 5.30
CA ALA A 99 3.66 -3.11 4.12
C ALA A 99 3.43 -3.93 2.85
N GLU A 100 2.48 -3.48 2.00
CA GLU A 100 2.08 -4.17 0.77
C GLU A 100 1.84 -3.17 -0.37
N ALA A 101 2.17 -3.56 -1.59
CA ALA A 101 1.90 -2.76 -2.79
C ALA A 101 0.42 -2.79 -3.18
N LEU A 102 -0.19 -1.64 -3.49
CA LEU A 102 -1.60 -1.54 -3.93
C LEU A 102 -1.82 -1.89 -5.41
N GLY A 103 -0.76 -1.85 -6.17
CA GLY A 103 -0.68 -2.15 -7.59
C GLY A 103 0.76 -2.39 -7.97
N THR A 104 1.12 -2.32 -9.25
CA THR A 104 2.53 -2.29 -9.64
C THR A 104 3.18 -1.06 -9.02
N ALA A 105 4.23 -1.26 -8.22
CA ALA A 105 4.95 -0.19 -7.54
C ALA A 105 6.46 -0.36 -7.67
N ILE A 106 7.19 0.73 -7.56
CA ILE A 106 8.65 0.76 -7.55
C ILE A 106 9.09 1.45 -6.27
N VAL A 107 9.94 0.79 -5.50
CA VAL A 107 10.52 1.34 -4.27
C VAL A 107 12.04 1.30 -4.33
N VAL A 108 12.69 2.28 -3.70
CA VAL A 108 14.12 2.25 -3.41
C VAL A 108 14.30 1.80 -1.97
N ILE A 109 15.23 0.85 -1.76
CA ILE A 109 15.51 0.22 -0.47
C ILE A 109 16.79 0.83 0.10
N TYR A 110 16.73 1.30 1.35
CA TYR A 110 17.86 1.84 2.09
C TYR A 110 18.13 1.01 3.34
N ARG A 111 19.40 0.77 3.65
CA ARG A 111 19.76 0.12 4.92
C ARG A 111 19.59 1.10 6.07
N ARG A 112 18.98 0.66 7.16
CA ARG A 112 18.80 1.45 8.38
C ARG A 112 20.15 1.85 9.00
N CYS A 113 21.13 0.94 9.05
CA CYS A 113 22.47 1.24 9.58
C CYS A 113 23.22 2.33 8.78
N SER A 114 22.78 2.61 7.55
CA SER A 114 23.35 3.69 6.74
C SER A 114 22.72 5.05 7.01
N LEU A 115 21.68 5.13 7.83
CA LEU A 115 20.94 6.36 8.09
C LEU A 115 21.86 7.43 8.72
N GLU A 116 22.65 7.06 9.71
CA GLU A 116 23.63 7.94 10.34
C GLU A 116 24.74 8.35 9.38
N THR A 117 25.25 7.41 8.58
CA THR A 117 26.31 7.70 7.59
C THR A 117 25.78 8.59 6.48
N LEU A 118 24.56 8.33 5.98
CA LEU A 118 23.91 9.17 4.98
C LEU A 118 23.59 10.56 5.55
N ALA A 119 23.16 10.62 6.81
CA ALA A 119 22.89 11.87 7.50
C ALA A 119 24.11 12.76 7.65
N THR A 120 25.30 12.18 7.78
CA THR A 120 26.56 12.95 7.90
C THR A 120 27.20 13.25 6.56
N SER A 121 27.00 12.42 5.54
CA SER A 121 27.63 12.56 4.22
C SER A 121 26.81 13.34 3.19
N ASP A 122 25.47 13.37 3.34
CA ASP A 122 24.55 14.04 2.41
C ASP A 122 23.51 14.85 3.17
N ALA A 123 23.78 16.15 3.30
CA ALA A 123 22.89 17.08 4.01
C ALA A 123 21.52 17.25 3.31
N ASP A 124 21.44 17.06 1.99
CA ASP A 124 20.18 17.14 1.24
C ASP A 124 19.32 15.92 1.51
N PHE A 125 19.93 14.75 1.53
CA PHE A 125 19.24 13.51 1.88
C PHE A 125 18.72 13.56 3.34
N SER A 126 19.54 14.05 4.27
CA SER A 126 19.13 14.23 5.66
C SER A 126 17.92 15.12 5.80
N ARG A 127 17.91 16.26 5.12
CA ARG A 127 16.76 17.17 5.11
C ARG A 127 15.51 16.49 4.55
N GLN A 128 15.64 15.68 3.51
CA GLN A 128 14.52 14.91 2.94
C GLN A 128 13.95 13.89 3.94
N ILE A 129 14.82 13.16 4.65
CA ILE A 129 14.41 12.22 5.70
C ILE A 129 13.65 12.93 6.81
N VAL A 130 14.23 14.00 7.37
CA VAL A 130 13.60 14.78 8.46
C VAL A 130 12.24 15.33 8.00
N ALA A 131 12.18 15.92 6.80
CA ALA A 131 10.92 16.43 6.26
C ALA A 131 9.88 15.31 6.02
N ALA A 132 10.32 14.13 5.61
CA ALA A 132 9.42 12.98 5.45
C ALA A 132 8.89 12.48 6.80
N MET A 133 9.74 12.44 7.84
CA MET A 133 9.33 12.09 9.21
C MET A 133 8.35 13.09 9.79
N MET A 134 8.58 14.40 9.60
CA MET A 134 7.67 15.45 10.05
C MET A 134 6.30 15.32 9.38
N ARG A 135 6.27 15.19 8.05
CA ARG A 135 5.01 14.95 7.32
C ARG A 135 4.30 13.66 7.75
N SER A 136 5.05 12.61 8.06
CA SER A 136 4.47 11.35 8.56
C SER A 136 3.84 11.54 9.94
N LEU A 137 4.49 12.31 10.81
CA LEU A 137 3.96 12.65 12.13
C LEU A 137 2.69 13.51 12.03
N GLU A 138 2.70 14.55 11.20
CA GLU A 138 1.52 15.40 10.95
C GLU A 138 0.34 14.55 10.47
N ARG A 139 0.54 13.73 9.45
CA ARG A 139 -0.51 12.83 8.93
C ARG A 139 -1.02 11.85 10.00
N ALA A 140 -0.15 11.30 10.84
CA ALA A 140 -0.56 10.41 11.92
C ALA A 140 -1.43 11.14 12.96
N GLN A 141 -1.10 12.39 13.30
CA GLN A 141 -1.89 13.22 14.22
C GLN A 141 -3.26 13.56 13.61
N ASP A 142 -3.31 13.96 12.34
CA ASP A 142 -4.55 14.25 11.63
C ASP A 142 -5.44 13.00 11.53
N HIS A 143 -4.82 11.85 11.22
CA HIS A 143 -5.52 10.58 11.17
C HIS A 143 -6.10 10.15 12.53
N MET A 144 -5.39 10.40 13.61
CA MET A 144 -5.88 10.16 14.97
C MET A 144 -7.11 11.01 15.29
N LEU A 145 -7.10 12.30 14.94
CA LEU A 145 -8.24 13.21 15.11
C LEU A 145 -9.42 12.75 14.22
N LEU A 146 -9.15 12.39 12.97
CA LEU A 146 -10.13 11.88 12.02
C LEU A 146 -10.83 10.65 12.58
N LEU A 147 -10.10 9.65 13.06
CA LEU A 147 -10.68 8.42 13.59
C LEU A 147 -11.53 8.68 14.84
N GLY A 148 -11.07 9.56 15.73
CA GLY A 148 -11.66 9.75 17.05
C GLY A 148 -12.86 10.68 17.11
N ARG A 149 -13.00 11.64 16.19
CA ARG A 149 -13.95 12.76 16.33
C ARG A 149 -14.86 12.99 15.13
N LYS A 150 -14.44 12.63 13.92
CA LYS A 150 -15.19 12.94 12.70
C LYS A 150 -16.29 11.92 12.43
N SER A 151 -17.42 12.40 11.92
CA SER A 151 -18.49 11.59 11.35
C SER A 151 -18.03 10.87 10.06
N ALA A 152 -18.78 9.90 9.56
CA ALA A 152 -18.43 9.19 8.34
C ALA A 152 -18.29 10.12 7.12
N MET A 153 -19.15 11.15 7.03
CA MET A 153 -19.11 12.12 5.92
C MET A 153 -17.87 13.01 6.01
N GLU A 154 -17.57 13.52 7.19
CA GLU A 154 -16.37 14.33 7.45
C GLU A 154 -15.10 13.52 7.19
N LYS A 155 -15.04 12.24 7.62
CA LYS A 155 -13.92 11.32 7.33
C LYS A 155 -13.67 11.18 5.83
N ILE A 156 -14.73 10.98 5.05
CA ILE A 156 -14.61 10.86 3.58
C ILE A 156 -14.18 12.20 2.96
N ALA A 157 -14.72 13.33 3.43
CA ALA A 157 -14.34 14.65 2.93
C ALA A 157 -12.87 14.95 3.19
N THR A 158 -12.39 14.71 4.42
CA THR A 158 -10.97 14.85 4.80
C THR A 158 -10.07 13.97 3.93
N PHE A 159 -10.43 12.69 3.78
CA PHE A 159 -9.67 11.75 2.95
C PHE A 159 -9.58 12.20 1.49
N LEU A 160 -10.68 12.67 0.90
CA LEU A 160 -10.70 13.14 -0.48
C LEU A 160 -9.86 14.41 -0.66
N LEU A 161 -9.84 15.30 0.33
CA LEU A 161 -9.01 16.50 0.30
C LEU A 161 -7.52 16.15 0.41
N ASP A 162 -7.12 15.27 1.35
CA ASP A 162 -5.73 14.78 1.47
C ASP A 162 -5.26 14.11 0.18
N MET A 163 -6.09 13.24 -0.39
CA MET A 163 -5.74 12.58 -1.65
C MET A 163 -5.67 13.57 -2.83
N ALA A 164 -6.54 14.56 -2.87
CA ALA A 164 -6.51 15.59 -3.91
C ALA A 164 -5.20 16.39 -3.88
N ASP A 165 -4.74 16.75 -2.69
CA ASP A 165 -3.48 17.50 -2.54
C ASP A 165 -2.24 16.66 -2.91
N ARG A 166 -2.37 15.33 -2.91
CA ARG A 166 -1.25 14.39 -3.14
C ARG A 166 -1.22 13.75 -4.53
N VAL A 167 -2.36 13.53 -5.18
CA VAL A 167 -2.44 12.75 -6.43
C VAL A 167 -3.31 13.39 -7.50
N ALA A 168 -4.02 14.50 -7.22
CA ALA A 168 -4.86 15.09 -8.24
C ALA A 168 -4.03 15.76 -9.34
N GLU A 169 -4.38 15.46 -10.58
CA GLU A 169 -4.00 16.22 -11.76
C GLU A 169 -5.23 17.07 -12.14
N ASP A 170 -5.14 18.37 -11.99
CA ASP A 170 -6.27 19.29 -12.06
C ASP A 170 -7.35 18.92 -11.01
N ASP A 171 -8.59 18.58 -11.49
CA ASP A 171 -9.69 18.14 -10.62
C ASP A 171 -9.94 16.62 -10.70
N HIS A 172 -9.06 15.87 -11.40
CA HIS A 172 -9.16 14.43 -11.54
C HIS A 172 -8.22 13.72 -10.56
N MET A 173 -8.73 12.69 -9.93
CA MET A 173 -7.98 11.93 -8.93
C MET A 173 -8.20 10.44 -9.17
N ASP A 174 -7.14 9.74 -9.58
CA ASP A 174 -7.12 8.28 -9.67
C ASP A 174 -6.61 7.69 -8.37
N LEU A 175 -7.51 7.07 -7.60
CA LEU A 175 -7.18 6.47 -6.32
C LEU A 175 -6.52 5.08 -6.52
N PRO A 176 -5.28 4.88 -6.05
CA PRO A 176 -4.61 3.58 -6.18
C PRO A 176 -5.23 2.49 -5.28
N MET A 177 -5.97 2.90 -4.22
CA MET A 177 -6.59 2.01 -3.24
C MET A 177 -8.04 1.65 -3.59
N SER A 178 -8.51 0.53 -3.08
CA SER A 178 -9.90 0.09 -3.19
C SER A 178 -10.81 0.79 -2.16
N ARG A 179 -12.15 0.70 -2.34
CA ARG A 179 -13.11 1.18 -1.32
C ARG A 179 -12.99 0.42 -0.01
N THR A 180 -12.57 -0.85 -0.05
CA THR A 180 -12.27 -1.64 1.15
C THR A 180 -11.05 -1.06 1.87
N ASP A 181 -9.98 -0.71 1.15
CA ASP A 181 -8.81 -0.08 1.76
C ASP A 181 -9.16 1.28 2.38
N ILE A 182 -10.02 2.07 1.70
CA ILE A 182 -10.51 3.34 2.26
C ILE A 182 -11.31 3.09 3.54
N ALA A 183 -12.17 2.07 3.56
CA ALA A 183 -12.95 1.70 4.74
C ALA A 183 -12.03 1.29 5.90
N ASP A 184 -11.05 0.42 5.64
CA ASP A 184 -10.07 -0.03 6.63
C ASP A 184 -9.19 1.12 7.16
N HIS A 185 -8.92 2.14 6.32
CA HIS A 185 -8.19 3.33 6.74
C HIS A 185 -9.04 4.24 7.63
N LEU A 186 -10.28 4.50 7.25
CA LEU A 186 -11.17 5.44 7.95
C LEU A 186 -11.91 4.83 9.14
N GLY A 187 -11.73 3.54 9.43
CA GLY A 187 -12.49 2.82 10.46
C GLY A 187 -13.99 2.78 10.15
N LEU A 188 -14.34 2.59 8.88
CA LEU A 188 -15.71 2.53 8.37
C LEU A 188 -16.00 1.15 7.75
N THR A 189 -17.26 0.89 7.38
CA THR A 189 -17.60 -0.24 6.51
C THR A 189 -17.56 0.18 5.04
N ILE A 190 -17.33 -0.77 4.12
CA ILE A 190 -17.33 -0.51 2.67
C ILE A 190 -18.68 0.05 2.20
N GLU A 191 -19.79 -0.37 2.84
CA GLU A 191 -21.14 0.13 2.57
C GLU A 191 -21.27 1.60 2.95
N THR A 192 -20.69 1.99 4.09
CA THR A 192 -20.69 3.38 4.56
C THR A 192 -19.88 4.25 3.60
N VAL A 193 -18.67 3.83 3.20
CA VAL A 193 -17.85 4.52 2.20
C VAL A 193 -18.64 4.70 0.90
N SER A 194 -19.25 3.61 0.40
CA SER A 194 -20.00 3.65 -0.87
C SER A 194 -21.21 4.58 -0.81
N ARG A 195 -21.98 4.57 0.31
CA ARG A 195 -23.11 5.47 0.51
C ARG A 195 -22.67 6.93 0.60
N SER A 196 -21.61 7.22 1.34
CA SER A 196 -21.09 8.58 1.49
C SER A 196 -20.61 9.14 0.15
N LEU A 197 -19.87 8.36 -0.65
CA LEU A 197 -19.45 8.80 -2.00
C LEU A 197 -20.66 9.05 -2.92
N THR A 198 -21.66 8.16 -2.91
CA THR A 198 -22.89 8.37 -3.70
C THR A 198 -23.68 9.60 -3.22
N GLN A 199 -23.66 9.91 -1.93
CA GLN A 199 -24.28 11.09 -1.39
C GLN A 199 -23.58 12.37 -1.85
N LEU A 200 -22.24 12.41 -1.81
CA LEU A 200 -21.44 13.54 -2.32
C LEU A 200 -21.66 13.75 -3.82
N GLU A 201 -21.80 12.67 -4.60
CA GLU A 201 -22.11 12.73 -6.02
C GLU A 201 -23.50 13.32 -6.28
N ARG A 202 -24.53 12.86 -5.53
CA ARG A 202 -25.91 13.44 -5.64
C ARG A 202 -25.96 14.91 -5.27
N GLN A 203 -25.09 15.37 -4.40
CA GLN A 203 -24.94 16.78 -4.01
C GLN A 203 -24.13 17.60 -5.04
N GLY A 204 -23.60 16.96 -6.09
CA GLY A 204 -22.77 17.63 -7.09
C GLY A 204 -21.40 18.07 -6.58
N ILE A 205 -20.95 17.54 -5.43
CA ILE A 205 -19.66 17.86 -4.82
C ILE A 205 -18.53 17.11 -5.51
N ILE A 206 -18.79 15.85 -5.87
CA ILE A 206 -17.89 15.00 -6.65
C ILE A 206 -18.64 14.38 -7.82
N GLU A 207 -17.91 13.83 -8.78
CA GLU A 207 -18.44 12.96 -9.83
C GLU A 207 -17.67 11.64 -9.82
N LEU A 208 -18.39 10.54 -9.98
CA LEU A 208 -17.85 9.18 -10.02
C LEU A 208 -17.99 8.63 -11.44
N PRO A 209 -16.98 8.80 -12.32
CA PRO A 209 -17.02 8.25 -13.67
C PRO A 209 -17.18 6.72 -13.65
N ALA A 210 -17.50 6.12 -14.82
CA ALA A 210 -17.68 4.67 -14.96
C ALA A 210 -16.45 3.84 -14.51
N HIS A 211 -15.27 4.44 -14.52
CA HIS A 211 -14.05 3.86 -13.94
C HIS A 211 -14.05 4.04 -12.41
N ARG A 212 -14.30 2.96 -11.71
CA ARG A 212 -14.60 2.90 -10.26
C ARG A 212 -13.53 3.48 -9.32
N ARG A 213 -12.37 3.88 -9.80
CA ARG A 213 -11.25 4.44 -9.00
C ARG A 213 -11.00 5.91 -9.26
N THR A 214 -11.55 6.45 -10.34
CA THR A 214 -11.45 7.87 -10.66
C THR A 214 -12.53 8.64 -9.91
N ILE A 215 -12.15 9.75 -9.29
CA ILE A 215 -13.05 10.70 -8.65
C ILE A 215 -12.75 12.09 -9.23
N MET A 216 -13.78 12.81 -9.63
CA MET A 216 -13.66 14.20 -10.07
C MET A 216 -14.20 15.11 -8.95
N LEU A 217 -13.39 16.09 -8.54
CA LEU A 217 -13.77 17.06 -7.53
C LEU A 217 -14.47 18.24 -8.20
N ARG A 218 -15.78 18.34 -8.05
CA ARG A 218 -16.58 19.43 -8.65
C ARG A 218 -16.66 20.66 -7.76
N ASN A 219 -16.63 20.47 -6.44
CA ASN A 219 -16.73 21.58 -5.47
C ASN A 219 -15.83 21.33 -4.25
N LYS A 220 -14.55 21.70 -4.37
CA LYS A 220 -13.57 21.60 -3.26
C LYS A 220 -13.97 22.49 -2.05
N ALA A 221 -14.67 23.61 -2.28
CA ALA A 221 -15.10 24.47 -1.19
C ALA A 221 -16.15 23.78 -0.31
N ALA A 222 -17.11 23.07 -0.92
CA ALA A 222 -18.09 22.30 -0.18
C ALA A 222 -17.44 21.13 0.60
N LEU A 223 -16.43 20.45 0.05
CA LEU A 223 -15.66 19.42 0.77
C LEU A 223 -14.96 20.01 2.00
N ARG A 224 -14.31 21.17 1.86
CA ARG A 224 -13.67 21.87 2.99
C ARG A 224 -14.68 22.28 4.07
N HIS A 225 -15.88 22.67 3.68
CA HIS A 225 -16.94 22.99 4.65
C HIS A 225 -17.45 21.76 5.39
N LEU A 226 -17.41 20.58 4.78
CA LEU A 226 -17.72 19.31 5.45
C LEU A 226 -16.58 18.83 6.37
N ASP A 227 -15.36 19.27 6.10
CA ASP A 227 -14.15 18.91 6.87
C ASP A 227 -13.97 19.77 8.15
N ALA A 228 -14.60 20.94 8.18
CA ALA A 228 -14.49 21.90 9.28
C ALA A 228 -15.30 21.48 10.51
#